data_2edec926d14b742d8fff07bf0d18187b
#
_entry.id   2edec926d14b742d8fff07bf0d18187b
#
_cell.length_a   1.000
_cell.length_b   1.000
_cell.length_c   1.000
_cell.angle_alpha   90.00
_cell.angle_beta   90.00
_cell.angle_gamma   90.00
#
_symmetry.space_group_name_H-M   'P 1'
#
loop_
_entity.id
_entity.type
_entity.pdbx_description
1 polymer ?
#
loop_
_entity_poly.entity_id
_entity_poly.type
_entity_poly.pdbx_seq_one_letter_code
_entity_poly.pdbx_strand_id
1 'polypeptide(L)' 'MTEGNQQQQPQDPVQRLAIALQHIRRVQNYVELNSPAQGDMINMMRQAGDLVWGEIQRIQQVRQQQQQQQQQQQRQQGA' A
#
# COMPACT_ATOMS: atom_id res chain seq x y z
N MET A 1 -25.85 3.36 -14.43
CA MET A 1 -24.95 3.37 -14.12
C MET A 1 -24.04 2.46 -13.47
N THR A 2 -23.61 1.59 -14.28
CA THR A 2 -22.69 0.57 -13.85
C THR A 2 -21.35 1.12 -13.47
N GLU A 3 -21.01 2.27 -14.02
CA GLU A 3 -19.74 2.87 -13.67
C GLU A 3 -19.64 3.19 -12.19
N GLY A 4 -20.74 3.66 -11.63
CA GLY A 4 -20.76 3.95 -10.22
C GLY A 4 -20.51 2.73 -9.38
N ASN A 5 -21.06 1.61 -9.82
CA ASN A 5 -20.86 0.36 -9.08
C ASN A 5 -19.41 -0.07 -9.09
N GLN A 6 -18.74 0.11 -10.23
CA GLN A 6 -17.34 -0.27 -10.31
C GLN A 6 -16.49 0.55 -9.37
N GLN A 7 -16.81 1.84 -9.26
CA GLN A 7 -16.06 2.70 -8.36
C GLN A 7 -16.34 2.36 -6.90
N GLN A 8 -17.50 1.82 -6.63
CA GLN A 8 -17.87 1.48 -5.26
C GLN A 8 -17.39 0.13 -4.82
N GLN A 9 -16.85 -0.67 -5.72
CA GLN A 9 -16.31 -1.95 -5.32
C GLN A 9 -15.19 -1.75 -4.29
N PRO A 10 -15.22 -2.53 -3.21
CA PRO A 10 -14.16 -2.41 -2.22
C PRO A 10 -12.84 -2.81 -2.83
N GLN A 11 -11.92 -1.88 -2.86
CA GLN A 11 -10.59 -2.17 -3.32
C GLN A 11 -9.76 -2.67 -2.18
N ASP A 12 -8.87 -3.59 -2.50
CA ASP A 12 -7.90 -4.08 -1.55
C ASP A 12 -7.09 -2.90 -1.01
N PRO A 13 -6.99 -2.74 0.32
CA PRO A 13 -6.19 -1.65 0.86
C PRO A 13 -4.73 -1.68 0.39
N VAL A 14 -4.17 -2.87 0.17
CA VAL A 14 -2.80 -2.95 -0.33
C VAL A 14 -2.71 -2.36 -1.74
N GLN A 15 -3.69 -2.64 -2.60
CA GLN A 15 -3.70 -2.07 -3.94
C GLN A 15 -3.82 -0.55 -3.90
N ARG A 16 -4.68 -0.04 -3.03
CA ARG A 16 -4.86 1.40 -2.91
C ARG A 16 -3.58 2.08 -2.43
N LEU A 17 -2.92 1.48 -1.46
CA LEU A 17 -1.66 2.00 -0.96
C LEU A 17 -0.57 1.92 -2.02
N ALA A 18 -0.56 0.85 -2.81
CA ALA A 18 0.42 0.72 -3.89
C ALA A 18 0.24 1.81 -4.93
N ILE A 19 -1.01 2.13 -5.26
CA ILE A 19 -1.29 3.22 -6.20
C ILE A 19 -0.82 4.55 -5.62
N ALA A 20 -1.10 4.79 -4.34
CA ALA A 20 -0.65 6.01 -3.69
C ALA A 20 0.87 6.10 -3.69
N LEU A 21 1.55 4.98 -3.46
CA LEU A 21 3.01 4.96 -3.47
C LEU A 21 3.55 5.31 -4.84
N GLN A 22 2.93 4.79 -5.90
CA GLN A 22 3.34 5.12 -7.26
C GLN A 22 3.21 6.61 -7.53
N HIS A 23 2.12 7.21 -7.08
CA HIS A 23 1.94 8.65 -7.24
C HIS A 23 3.00 9.44 -6.48
N ILE A 24 3.28 9.05 -5.26
CA ILE A 24 4.30 9.71 -4.45
C ILE A 24 5.65 9.62 -5.16
N ARG A 25 6.02 8.45 -5.66
CA ARG A 25 7.29 8.27 -6.34
C ARG A 25 7.37 9.06 -7.63
N ARG A 26 6.25 9.14 -8.35
CA ARG A 26 6.21 9.92 -9.58
C ARG A 26 6.40 11.40 -9.30
N VAL A 27 5.74 11.93 -8.27
CA VAL A 27 5.91 13.32 -7.90
C VAL A 27 7.33 13.57 -7.41
N GLN A 28 7.87 12.64 -6.63
CA GLN A 28 9.25 12.75 -6.17
C GLN A 28 10.22 12.86 -7.34
N ASN A 29 10.08 11.98 -8.33
CA ASN A 29 10.93 12.03 -9.52
C ASN A 29 10.79 13.36 -10.24
N TYR A 30 9.56 13.83 -10.39
CA TYR A 30 9.31 15.09 -11.07
C TYR A 30 10.02 16.23 -10.37
N VAL A 31 9.95 16.29 -9.05
CA VAL A 31 10.61 17.36 -8.29
C VAL A 31 12.12 17.23 -8.39
N GLU A 32 12.64 16.01 -8.34
CA GLU A 32 14.09 15.81 -8.44
C GLU A 32 14.63 16.30 -9.78
N LEU A 33 13.86 16.07 -10.84
CA LEU A 33 14.30 16.46 -12.19
C LEU A 33 14.15 17.95 -12.44
N ASN A 34 13.07 18.54 -11.94
CA ASN A 34 12.73 19.91 -12.27
C ASN A 34 13.10 20.93 -11.22
N SER A 35 13.27 20.50 -9.97
CA SER A 35 13.58 21.41 -8.87
C SER A 35 14.50 20.72 -7.88
N PRO A 36 15.71 20.36 -8.31
CA PRO A 36 16.63 19.64 -7.43
C PRO A 36 17.03 20.42 -6.20
N ALA A 37 16.85 21.75 -6.22
CA ALA A 37 17.17 22.57 -5.04
C ALA A 37 16.17 22.39 -3.91
N GLN A 38 15.05 21.72 -4.17
CA GLN A 38 14.01 21.49 -3.16
C GLN A 38 14.27 20.19 -2.40
N GLY A 39 15.45 20.08 -1.81
CA GLY A 39 15.84 18.85 -1.13
C GLY A 39 14.93 18.49 0.03
N ASP A 40 14.42 19.49 0.73
CA ASP A 40 13.52 19.24 1.86
C ASP A 40 12.24 18.58 1.39
N MET A 41 11.66 19.06 0.29
CA MET A 41 10.45 18.48 -0.27
C MET A 41 10.70 17.06 -0.75
N ILE A 42 11.84 16.84 -1.40
CA ILE A 42 12.20 15.51 -1.88
C ILE A 42 12.30 14.54 -0.72
N ASN A 43 12.92 14.96 0.37
CA ASN A 43 13.04 14.12 1.56
C ASN A 43 11.68 13.82 2.18
N MET A 44 10.80 14.81 2.22
CA MET A 44 9.46 14.60 2.75
C MET A 44 8.70 13.59 1.93
N MET A 45 8.82 13.65 0.61
CA MET A 45 8.17 12.69 -0.26
C MET A 45 8.75 11.29 -0.08
N ARG A 46 10.05 11.20 0.10
CA ARG A 46 10.69 9.91 0.35
C ARG A 46 10.18 9.30 1.64
N GLN A 47 10.08 10.10 2.69
CA GLN A 47 9.55 9.63 3.96
C GLN A 47 8.11 9.20 3.84
N ALA A 48 7.31 9.97 3.11
CA ALA A 48 5.91 9.59 2.88
C ALA A 48 5.81 8.25 2.17
N GLY A 49 6.65 8.05 1.15
CA GLY A 49 6.67 6.78 0.44
C GLY A 49 7.08 5.62 1.34
N ASP A 50 8.05 5.84 2.20
CA ASP A 50 8.48 4.82 3.14
C ASP A 50 7.37 4.45 4.12
N LEU A 51 6.61 5.44 4.59
CA LEU A 51 5.50 5.18 5.48
C LEU A 51 4.42 4.35 4.80
N VAL A 52 4.11 4.68 3.55
CA VAL A 52 3.12 3.90 2.79
C VAL A 52 3.61 2.48 2.59
N TRP A 53 4.88 2.31 2.23
CA TRP A 53 5.46 0.99 2.04
C TRP A 53 5.41 0.18 3.33
N GLY A 54 5.73 0.79 4.47
CA GLY A 54 5.65 0.10 5.75
C GLY A 54 4.24 -0.34 6.07
N GLU A 55 3.26 0.46 5.72
CA GLU A 55 1.87 0.09 5.95
C GLU A 55 1.45 -1.09 5.09
N ILE A 56 1.89 -1.12 3.83
CA ILE A 56 1.62 -2.25 2.96
C ILE A 56 2.17 -3.54 3.57
N GLN A 57 3.42 -3.48 4.03
CA GLN A 57 4.04 -4.66 4.62
C GLN A 57 3.32 -5.11 5.88
N ARG A 58 2.90 -4.17 6.71
CA ARG A 58 2.17 -4.50 7.93
C ARG A 58 0.88 -5.24 7.62
N ILE A 59 0.14 -4.75 6.63
CA ILE A 59 -1.13 -5.39 6.26
C ILE A 59 -0.88 -6.79 5.72
N GLN A 60 0.15 -6.95 4.91
CA GLN A 60 0.47 -8.26 4.36
C GLN A 60 0.86 -9.26 5.44
N GLN A 61 1.60 -8.81 6.44
CA GLN A 61 1.97 -9.67 7.56
C GLN A 61 0.75 -10.12 8.35
N VAL A 62 -0.17 -9.20 8.60
CA VAL A 62 -1.38 -9.53 9.33
C VAL A 62 -2.19 -10.57 8.55
N ARG A 63 -2.29 -10.42 7.25
CA ARG A 63 -3.01 -11.36 6.41
C ARG A 63 -2.39 -12.75 6.45
N GLN A 64 -1.08 -12.82 6.42
CA GLN A 64 -0.39 -14.10 6.50
C GLN A 64 -0.65 -14.79 7.83
N GLN A 65 -0.63 -14.03 8.92
CA GLN A 65 -0.91 -14.60 10.23
C GLN A 65 -2.34 -15.11 10.31
N GLN A 66 -3.28 -14.38 9.77
CA GLN A 66 -4.67 -14.82 9.76
C GLN A 66 -4.86 -16.11 8.98
N GLN A 67 -4.19 -16.22 7.84
CA GLN A 67 -4.27 -17.44 7.05
C GLN A 67 -3.70 -18.64 7.79
N GLN A 68 -2.59 -18.44 8.47
CA GLN A 68 -1.98 -19.52 9.25
C GLN A 68 -2.89 -19.98 10.36
N GLN A 69 -3.53 -19.06 11.03
CA GLN A 69 -4.46 -19.40 12.10
C GLN A 69 -5.64 -20.20 11.57
N GLN A 70 -6.17 -19.81 10.43
CA GLN A 70 -7.27 -20.54 9.83
C GLN A 70 -6.87 -21.96 9.46
N GLN A 71 -5.68 -22.13 8.91
CA GLN A 71 -5.20 -23.46 8.58
C GLN A 71 -5.05 -24.35 9.81
N GLN A 72 -4.55 -23.78 10.88
CA GLN A 72 -4.40 -24.55 12.11
C GLN A 72 -5.75 -24.96 12.67
N GLN A 73 -6.73 -24.08 12.63
CA GLN A 73 -8.06 -24.42 13.10
C GLN A 73 -8.68 -25.51 12.27
N GLN A 74 -8.49 -25.48 10.97
CA GLN A 74 -9.00 -26.52 10.11
C GLN A 74 -8.38 -27.88 10.43
N ARG A 75 -7.08 -27.89 10.68
CA ARG A 75 -6.41 -29.13 11.06
C ARG A 75 -6.96 -29.70 12.35
N GLN A 76 -7.19 -28.85 13.33
CA GLN A 76 -7.74 -29.30 14.60
C GLN A 76 -9.13 -29.86 14.43
N GLN A 77 -9.93 -29.24 13.60
CA GLN A 77 -11.28 -29.73 13.34
C GLN A 77 -11.27 -31.03 12.56
N GLY A 78 -10.31 -31.21 11.69
CA GLY A 78 -10.20 -32.41 10.90
C GLY A 78 -9.72 -33.61 11.69
N ALA A 79 -9.13 -33.37 12.83
CA ALA A 79 -8.70 -34.45 13.67
C ALA A 79 -9.87 -35.02 14.46
#